data_52092d069cd68cc3b53e1cc567d3007c
#
_entry.id   52092d069cd68cc3b53e1cc567d3007c
#
_cell.length_a   1.000
_cell.length_b   1.000
_cell.length_c   1.000
_cell.angle_alpha   90.00
_cell.angle_beta   90.00
_cell.angle_gamma   90.00
#
_symmetry.space_group_name_H-M   'P 1'
#
loop_
_entity.id
_entity.type
_entity.pdbx_description
1 polymer ?
#
loop_
_entity_poly.entity_id
_entity_poly.type
_entity_poly.pdbx_seq_one_letter_code
_entity_poly.pdbx_strand_id
1 'polypeptide(L)'
;MVEISTKTKQNLDKLVESVVLQAELLDLKTDFDTDAKGIVLESKIDVGRGPIANVIITAGTLKKGDFFVSGLKWGKVRAIINDQGKNIDKAEPATPVEILGINGAAKAGDDFIVLKNEKEAKSLCEARIQESKDGKNPLNFVTQDSAFKDTASEELNIIVKSDVHGSSEAIKNAINQIKHDEVKPKILLSDIGMVTETDVTLAKASNAVLIAFNVKPSKEAKKRAEQEKICLLYTSDAADEPL
;
A
#
# COMPACT_ATOMS: atom_id res chain seq x y z
N MET A 1 -25.14 -5.50 19.97
CA MET A 1 -23.72 -5.51 20.40
C MET A 1 -23.43 -6.86 21.03
N VAL A 2 -22.32 -7.54 20.68
CA VAL A 2 -21.92 -8.85 21.24
C VAL A 2 -20.60 -8.64 21.96
N GLU A 3 -20.58 -8.90 23.26
CA GLU A 3 -19.35 -8.87 24.05
C GLU A 3 -18.60 -10.18 23.87
N ILE A 4 -17.32 -10.09 23.45
CA ILE A 4 -16.49 -11.24 23.15
C ILE A 4 -15.17 -11.20 23.92
N SER A 5 -14.57 -12.37 24.14
CA SER A 5 -13.20 -12.51 24.63
C SER A 5 -12.43 -13.48 23.74
N THR A 6 -11.38 -12.98 23.09
CA THR A 6 -10.47 -13.80 22.27
C THR A 6 -9.62 -14.72 23.14
N LYS A 7 -9.27 -14.30 24.35
CA LYS A 7 -8.45 -15.07 25.29
C LYS A 7 -9.20 -16.30 25.83
N THR A 8 -10.46 -16.13 26.19
CA THR A 8 -11.30 -17.22 26.74
C THR A 8 -12.18 -17.89 25.68
N LYS A 9 -12.17 -17.39 24.44
CA LYS A 9 -13.05 -17.79 23.32
C LYS A 9 -14.54 -17.64 23.63
N GLN A 10 -14.89 -16.81 24.61
CA GLN A 10 -16.28 -16.60 25.00
C GLN A 10 -17.05 -15.83 23.92
N ASN A 11 -18.26 -16.30 23.61
CA ASN A 11 -19.23 -15.71 22.67
C ASN A 11 -18.70 -15.53 21.22
N LEU A 12 -17.66 -16.23 20.79
CA LEU A 12 -17.19 -16.17 19.40
C LEU A 12 -18.26 -16.73 18.44
N ASP A 13 -18.92 -17.83 18.82
CA ASP A 13 -20.00 -18.42 18.02
C ASP A 13 -21.16 -17.43 17.83
N LYS A 14 -21.55 -16.73 18.90
CA LYS A 14 -22.60 -15.69 18.83
C LYS A 14 -22.21 -14.52 17.92
N LEU A 15 -20.91 -14.17 17.86
CA LEU A 15 -20.43 -13.16 16.91
C LEU A 15 -20.64 -13.64 15.48
N VAL A 16 -20.23 -14.88 15.17
CA VAL A 16 -20.38 -15.47 13.85
C VAL A 16 -21.86 -15.55 13.46
N GLU A 17 -22.73 -16.05 14.36
CA GLU A 17 -24.19 -16.07 14.13
C GLU A 17 -24.75 -14.67 13.83
N SER A 18 -24.32 -13.66 14.58
CA SER A 18 -24.77 -12.28 14.36
C SER A 18 -24.31 -11.73 13.00
N VAL A 19 -23.10 -12.09 12.55
CA VAL A 19 -22.58 -11.70 11.23
C VAL A 19 -23.39 -12.38 10.12
N VAL A 20 -23.67 -13.68 10.25
CA VAL A 20 -24.46 -14.45 9.28
C VAL A 20 -25.87 -13.88 9.16
N LEU A 21 -26.55 -13.64 10.28
CA LEU A 21 -27.88 -13.04 10.29
C LEU A 21 -27.91 -11.66 9.64
N GLN A 22 -26.88 -10.84 9.89
CA GLN A 22 -26.78 -9.51 9.25
C GLN A 22 -26.54 -9.63 7.74
N ALA A 23 -25.73 -10.60 7.31
CA ALA A 23 -25.49 -10.85 5.89
C ALA A 23 -26.75 -11.34 5.16
N GLU A 24 -27.54 -12.22 5.77
CA GLU A 24 -28.83 -12.68 5.24
C GLU A 24 -29.84 -11.52 5.07
N LEU A 25 -29.89 -10.60 6.04
CA LEU A 25 -30.77 -9.43 5.97
C LEU A 25 -30.42 -8.47 4.83
N LEU A 26 -29.16 -8.42 4.43
CA LEU A 26 -28.69 -7.54 3.35
C LEU A 26 -29.03 -8.07 1.95
N ASP A 27 -29.44 -9.35 1.80
CA ASP A 27 -29.78 -10.01 0.51
C ASP A 27 -28.79 -9.67 -0.62
N LEU A 28 -27.50 -9.82 -0.33
CA LEU A 28 -26.42 -9.44 -1.25
C LEU A 28 -26.42 -10.34 -2.48
N LYS A 29 -26.55 -9.72 -3.65
CA LYS A 29 -26.55 -10.38 -4.96
C LYS A 29 -25.39 -9.92 -5.79
N THR A 30 -24.82 -10.81 -6.61
CA THR A 30 -23.75 -10.49 -7.53
C THR A 30 -23.87 -11.30 -8.82
N ASP A 31 -23.33 -10.74 -9.90
CA ASP A 31 -23.24 -11.40 -11.19
C ASP A 31 -21.91 -12.14 -11.32
N PHE A 32 -21.96 -13.39 -11.82
CA PHE A 32 -20.79 -14.22 -12.06
C PHE A 32 -20.27 -14.11 -13.51
N ASP A 33 -21.14 -13.79 -14.46
CA ASP A 33 -20.86 -13.81 -15.90
C ASP A 33 -20.43 -12.45 -16.48
N THR A 34 -20.01 -11.53 -15.62
CA THR A 34 -19.50 -10.22 -16.03
C THR A 34 -17.98 -10.16 -15.88
N ASP A 35 -17.37 -9.09 -16.42
CA ASP A 35 -15.97 -8.77 -16.19
C ASP A 35 -15.74 -8.55 -14.68
N ALA A 36 -14.63 -9.09 -14.16
CA ALA A 36 -14.40 -9.07 -12.73
C ALA A 36 -14.19 -7.64 -12.20
N LYS A 37 -14.84 -7.39 -11.06
CA LYS A 37 -14.63 -6.19 -10.24
C LYS A 37 -14.26 -6.61 -8.83
N GLY A 38 -13.50 -5.78 -8.15
CA GLY A 38 -13.07 -6.06 -6.79
C GLY A 38 -12.51 -4.83 -6.11
N ILE A 39 -12.01 -5.05 -4.91
CA ILE A 39 -11.38 -4.02 -4.08
C ILE A 39 -10.03 -4.54 -3.62
N VAL A 40 -9.01 -3.70 -3.74
CA VAL A 40 -7.68 -3.99 -3.20
C VAL A 40 -7.70 -3.86 -1.69
N LEU A 41 -7.32 -4.92 -1.01
CA LEU A 41 -7.12 -4.90 0.44
C LEU A 41 -5.75 -4.36 0.79
N GLU A 42 -4.74 -4.84 0.06
CA GLU A 42 -3.34 -4.54 0.30
C GLU A 42 -2.52 -4.81 -0.95
N SER A 43 -1.40 -4.13 -1.07
CA SER A 43 -0.42 -4.39 -2.13
C SER A 43 0.98 -4.28 -1.57
N LYS A 44 1.85 -5.18 -2.02
CA LYS A 44 3.26 -5.24 -1.61
C LYS A 44 4.17 -5.49 -2.81
N ILE A 45 5.45 -5.20 -2.65
CA ILE A 45 6.48 -5.54 -3.64
C ILE A 45 7.33 -6.66 -3.07
N ASP A 46 7.14 -7.86 -3.60
CA ASP A 46 7.92 -9.05 -3.23
C ASP A 46 9.22 -9.09 -4.05
N VAL A 47 10.34 -9.39 -3.38
CA VAL A 47 11.68 -9.35 -3.99
C VAL A 47 11.86 -10.39 -5.12
N GLY A 48 11.10 -11.49 -5.08
CA GLY A 48 11.21 -12.57 -6.08
C GLY A 48 10.09 -12.57 -7.10
N ARG A 49 8.88 -12.21 -6.68
CA ARG A 49 7.65 -12.31 -7.48
C ARG A 49 7.20 -10.97 -8.07
N GLY A 50 7.80 -9.87 -7.62
CA GLY A 50 7.45 -8.52 -8.04
C GLY A 50 6.23 -7.95 -7.31
N PRO A 51 5.55 -6.95 -7.89
CA PRO A 51 4.36 -6.37 -7.28
C PRO A 51 3.19 -7.37 -7.21
N ILE A 52 2.57 -7.43 -6.04
CA ILE A 52 1.47 -8.32 -5.69
C ILE A 52 0.34 -7.49 -5.11
N ALA A 53 -0.90 -7.81 -5.48
CA ALA A 53 -2.08 -7.19 -4.90
C ALA A 53 -3.01 -8.25 -4.31
N ASN A 54 -3.42 -8.07 -3.06
CA ASN A 54 -4.46 -8.84 -2.41
C ASN A 54 -5.81 -8.17 -2.69
N VAL A 55 -6.70 -8.88 -3.37
CA VAL A 55 -7.96 -8.35 -3.87
C VAL A 55 -9.12 -9.25 -3.42
N ILE A 56 -10.24 -8.65 -3.05
CA ILE A 56 -11.51 -9.37 -2.93
C ILE A 56 -12.32 -9.10 -4.19
N ILE A 57 -12.70 -10.15 -4.89
CA ILE A 57 -13.60 -10.05 -6.04
C ILE A 57 -15.02 -9.81 -5.53
N THR A 58 -15.66 -8.75 -6.00
CA THR A 58 -17.02 -8.38 -5.59
C THR A 58 -18.07 -8.75 -6.63
N ALA A 59 -17.72 -8.79 -7.90
CA ALA A 59 -18.60 -9.19 -9.00
C ALA A 59 -17.78 -9.75 -10.17
N GLY A 60 -18.39 -10.56 -11.01
CA GLY A 60 -17.78 -11.18 -12.17
C GLY A 60 -16.76 -12.26 -11.82
N THR A 61 -16.18 -12.86 -12.82
CA THR A 61 -15.18 -13.93 -12.66
C THR A 61 -13.83 -13.47 -13.21
N LEU A 62 -12.83 -13.42 -12.35
CA LEU A 62 -11.45 -13.11 -12.72
C LEU A 62 -10.78 -14.35 -13.33
N LYS A 63 -10.07 -14.16 -14.46
CA LYS A 63 -9.34 -15.24 -15.12
C LYS A 63 -7.87 -14.87 -15.29
N LYS A 64 -7.02 -15.89 -15.29
CA LYS A 64 -5.62 -15.73 -15.66
C LYS A 64 -5.51 -15.21 -17.08
N GLY A 65 -4.71 -14.16 -17.28
CA GLY A 65 -4.52 -13.50 -18.56
C GLY A 65 -5.33 -12.23 -18.75
N ASP A 66 -6.30 -11.95 -17.89
CA ASP A 66 -7.12 -10.74 -17.96
C ASP A 66 -6.27 -9.48 -17.74
N PHE A 67 -6.66 -8.40 -18.42
CA PHE A 67 -6.11 -7.07 -18.20
C PHE A 67 -6.95 -6.34 -17.18
N PHE A 68 -6.31 -5.64 -16.26
CA PHE A 68 -7.00 -4.94 -15.20
C PHE A 68 -6.39 -3.58 -14.89
N VAL A 69 -7.19 -2.74 -14.26
CA VAL A 69 -6.78 -1.48 -13.64
C VAL A 69 -7.10 -1.53 -12.15
N SER A 70 -6.18 -1.07 -11.36
CA SER A 70 -6.35 -0.91 -9.92
C SER A 70 -5.82 0.45 -9.48
N GLY A 71 -6.73 1.34 -9.10
CA GLY A 71 -6.40 2.73 -8.81
C GLY A 71 -5.69 3.41 -9.99
N LEU A 72 -4.43 3.81 -9.75
CA LEU A 72 -3.54 4.43 -10.74
C LEU A 72 -2.57 3.44 -11.40
N LYS A 73 -2.80 2.15 -11.24
CA LYS A 73 -1.95 1.09 -11.79
C LYS A 73 -2.78 0.19 -12.69
N TRP A 74 -2.12 -0.42 -13.66
CA TRP A 74 -2.72 -1.41 -14.53
C TRP A 74 -1.84 -2.65 -14.58
N GLY A 75 -2.34 -3.75 -15.08
CA GLY A 75 -1.58 -4.97 -15.19
C GLY A 75 -2.27 -6.04 -16.02
N LYS A 76 -1.57 -7.18 -16.14
CA LYS A 76 -2.10 -8.41 -16.70
C LYS A 76 -1.98 -9.50 -15.66
N VAL A 77 -3.06 -10.20 -15.37
CA VAL A 77 -3.09 -11.31 -14.41
C VAL A 77 -2.15 -12.42 -14.87
N ARG A 78 -1.01 -12.56 -14.20
CA ARG A 78 -0.03 -13.63 -14.49
C ARG A 78 -0.33 -14.88 -13.71
N ALA A 79 -0.73 -14.73 -12.45
CA ALA A 79 -1.15 -15.81 -11.57
C ALA A 79 -2.18 -15.29 -10.58
N ILE A 80 -3.06 -16.19 -10.17
CA ILE A 80 -4.06 -15.98 -9.12
C ILE A 80 -3.76 -17.04 -8.06
N ILE A 81 -3.59 -16.59 -6.82
CA ILE A 81 -3.28 -17.47 -5.69
C ILE A 81 -4.42 -17.30 -4.68
N ASN A 82 -4.97 -18.41 -4.21
CA ASN A 82 -6.03 -18.39 -3.21
C ASN A 82 -5.46 -18.22 -1.78
N ASP A 83 -6.35 -18.14 -0.80
CA ASP A 83 -6.05 -18.06 0.63
C ASP A 83 -5.22 -19.22 1.18
N GLN A 84 -5.21 -20.38 0.48
CA GLN A 84 -4.41 -21.56 0.81
C GLN A 84 -3.01 -21.56 0.15
N GLY A 85 -2.65 -20.51 -0.58
CA GLY A 85 -1.38 -20.43 -1.31
C GLY A 85 -1.32 -21.26 -2.60
N LYS A 86 -2.47 -21.74 -3.11
CA LYS A 86 -2.54 -22.54 -4.35
C LYS A 86 -2.84 -21.64 -5.54
N ASN A 87 -2.15 -21.90 -6.66
CA ASN A 87 -2.49 -21.28 -7.93
C ASN A 87 -3.85 -21.79 -8.43
N ILE A 88 -4.71 -20.85 -8.82
CA ILE A 88 -6.02 -21.13 -9.43
C ILE A 88 -6.13 -20.39 -10.77
N ASP A 89 -6.92 -20.91 -11.69
CA ASP A 89 -7.10 -20.30 -13.01
C ASP A 89 -8.24 -19.27 -13.04
N LYS A 90 -9.17 -19.37 -12.11
CA LYS A 90 -10.35 -18.50 -11.99
C LYS A 90 -10.60 -18.14 -10.51
N ALA A 91 -11.11 -16.95 -10.28
CA ALA A 91 -11.61 -16.51 -8.99
C ALA A 91 -13.02 -15.94 -9.14
N GLU A 92 -13.95 -16.44 -8.35
CA GLU A 92 -15.36 -16.05 -8.33
C GLU A 92 -15.61 -14.92 -7.32
N PRO A 93 -16.78 -14.27 -7.35
CA PRO A 93 -17.17 -13.28 -6.34
C PRO A 93 -17.05 -13.80 -4.91
N ALA A 94 -16.80 -12.89 -3.97
CA ALA A 94 -16.54 -13.15 -2.55
C ALA A 94 -15.28 -13.97 -2.26
N THR A 95 -14.40 -14.15 -3.26
CA THR A 95 -13.13 -14.87 -3.07
C THR A 95 -11.97 -13.89 -2.86
N PRO A 96 -11.23 -13.97 -1.75
CA PRO A 96 -9.98 -13.25 -1.58
C PRO A 96 -8.87 -13.94 -2.38
N VAL A 97 -8.12 -13.16 -3.15
CA VAL A 97 -7.05 -13.69 -3.99
C VAL A 97 -5.83 -12.77 -3.99
N GLU A 98 -4.67 -13.37 -4.07
CA GLU A 98 -3.41 -12.70 -4.34
C GLU A 98 -3.17 -12.71 -5.85
N ILE A 99 -3.00 -11.53 -6.45
CA ILE A 99 -2.85 -11.35 -7.90
C ILE A 99 -1.42 -10.90 -8.19
N LEU A 100 -0.77 -11.59 -9.11
CA LEU A 100 0.53 -11.23 -9.66
C LEU A 100 0.36 -10.62 -11.05
N GLY A 101 1.15 -9.57 -11.33
CA GLY A 101 1.21 -8.98 -12.67
C GLY A 101 0.76 -7.53 -12.76
N ILE A 102 0.53 -6.89 -11.63
CA ILE A 102 0.31 -5.44 -11.53
C ILE A 102 1.61 -4.68 -11.81
N ASN A 103 1.52 -3.50 -12.41
CA ASN A 103 2.67 -2.63 -12.66
C ASN A 103 2.86 -1.62 -11.54
N GLY A 104 3.39 -2.05 -10.42
CA GLY A 104 3.61 -1.27 -9.21
C GLY A 104 2.60 -1.58 -8.12
N ALA A 105 2.69 -0.91 -6.98
CA ALA A 105 1.79 -1.12 -5.87
C ALA A 105 0.53 -0.25 -5.99
N ALA A 106 -0.63 -0.88 -5.85
CA ALA A 106 -1.93 -0.21 -5.72
C ALA A 106 -2.16 0.21 -4.26
N LYS A 107 -3.07 1.10 -3.99
CA LYS A 107 -3.43 1.48 -2.63
C LYS A 107 -4.54 0.58 -2.09
N ALA A 108 -4.54 0.37 -0.78
CA ALA A 108 -5.68 -0.24 -0.10
C ALA A 108 -6.95 0.59 -0.34
N GLY A 109 -8.05 -0.08 -0.67
CA GLY A 109 -9.31 0.56 -1.03
C GLY A 109 -9.44 0.97 -2.50
N ASP A 110 -8.39 0.83 -3.31
CA ASP A 110 -8.49 1.08 -4.75
C ASP A 110 -9.44 0.08 -5.41
N ASP A 111 -10.23 0.56 -6.36
CA ASP A 111 -11.07 -0.28 -7.21
C ASP A 111 -10.21 -1.15 -8.12
N PHE A 112 -10.56 -2.42 -8.21
CA PHE A 112 -10.02 -3.38 -9.16
C PHE A 112 -11.06 -3.65 -10.25
N ILE A 113 -10.70 -3.42 -11.50
CA ILE A 113 -11.63 -3.57 -12.64
C ILE A 113 -10.91 -4.28 -13.78
N VAL A 114 -11.50 -5.38 -14.25
CA VAL A 114 -11.05 -6.10 -15.46
C VAL A 114 -11.55 -5.38 -16.71
N LEU A 115 -10.70 -5.32 -17.72
CA LEU A 115 -10.96 -4.70 -19.01
C LEU A 115 -10.62 -5.66 -20.15
N LYS A 116 -11.26 -5.46 -21.31
CA LYS A 116 -11.18 -6.39 -22.45
C LYS A 116 -9.79 -6.46 -23.08
N ASN A 117 -9.05 -5.36 -23.04
CA ASN A 117 -7.75 -5.30 -23.68
C ASN A 117 -6.76 -4.35 -22.98
N GLU A 118 -5.48 -4.51 -23.33
CA GLU A 118 -4.40 -3.73 -22.75
C GLU A 118 -4.50 -2.23 -23.04
N LYS A 119 -5.01 -1.85 -24.22
CA LYS A 119 -5.11 -0.44 -24.63
C LYS A 119 -6.11 0.30 -23.75
N GLU A 120 -7.26 -0.31 -23.48
CA GLU A 120 -8.28 0.24 -22.58
C GLU A 120 -7.73 0.39 -21.15
N ALA A 121 -7.00 -0.62 -20.67
CA ALA A 121 -6.41 -0.57 -19.35
C ALA A 121 -5.38 0.58 -19.20
N LYS A 122 -4.52 0.75 -20.20
CA LYS A 122 -3.54 1.85 -20.21
C LYS A 122 -4.24 3.22 -20.29
N SER A 123 -5.18 3.38 -21.21
CA SER A 123 -5.90 4.64 -21.41
C SER A 123 -6.68 5.06 -20.16
N LEU A 124 -7.35 4.12 -19.49
CA LEU A 124 -8.06 4.40 -18.23
C LEU A 124 -7.09 4.78 -17.11
N CYS A 125 -5.96 4.08 -17.02
CA CYS A 125 -4.93 4.38 -16.04
C CYS A 125 -4.33 5.78 -16.25
N GLU A 126 -4.02 6.14 -17.50
CA GLU A 126 -3.50 7.46 -17.88
C GLU A 126 -4.48 8.58 -17.56
N ALA A 127 -5.76 8.38 -17.87
CA ALA A 127 -6.83 9.33 -17.56
C ALA A 127 -6.92 9.57 -16.04
N ARG A 128 -6.93 8.51 -15.23
CA ARG A 128 -6.94 8.62 -13.75
C ARG A 128 -5.69 9.33 -13.19
N ILE A 129 -4.52 9.08 -13.78
CA ILE A 129 -3.28 9.76 -13.40
C ILE A 129 -3.37 11.25 -13.70
N GLN A 130 -3.94 11.62 -14.86
CA GLN A 130 -4.13 13.03 -15.24
C GLN A 130 -5.10 13.73 -14.28
N GLU A 131 -6.27 13.14 -14.01
CA GLU A 131 -7.22 13.67 -13.03
C GLU A 131 -6.61 13.84 -11.64
N SER A 132 -5.79 12.86 -11.21
CA SER A 132 -5.08 12.93 -9.92
C SER A 132 -4.05 14.06 -9.86
N LYS A 133 -3.46 14.45 -10.99
CA LYS A 133 -2.53 15.58 -11.09
C LYS A 133 -3.25 16.91 -11.10
N ASP A 134 -4.35 16.99 -11.84
CA ASP A 134 -5.15 18.22 -11.96
C ASP A 134 -5.85 18.57 -10.64
N GLY A 135 -6.26 17.55 -9.87
CA GLY A 135 -6.81 17.74 -8.52
C GLY A 135 -5.78 18.18 -7.46
N LYS A 136 -4.51 17.99 -7.72
CA LYS A 136 -3.39 18.48 -6.90
C LYS A 136 -2.83 19.79 -7.48
N ASN A 137 -3.67 20.80 -7.67
CA ASN A 137 -3.26 22.10 -8.17
C ASN A 137 -2.17 22.68 -7.24
N PRO A 138 -0.96 22.96 -7.74
CA PRO A 138 0.14 23.49 -6.90
C PRO A 138 -0.11 24.90 -6.37
N LEU A 139 -1.21 25.56 -6.76
CA LEU A 139 -1.57 26.90 -6.33
C LEU A 139 -2.02 27.04 -4.87
N ASN A 140 -2.21 25.94 -4.14
CA ASN A 140 -2.56 25.98 -2.72
C ASN A 140 -1.35 25.93 -1.76
N PHE A 141 -0.12 25.98 -2.27
CA PHE A 141 1.09 25.95 -1.44
C PHE A 141 1.66 27.33 -1.06
N VAL A 142 0.97 28.40 -1.42
CA VAL A 142 1.35 29.75 -0.95
C VAL A 142 0.22 30.28 -0.09
N THR A 143 0.00 29.71 1.06
CA THR A 143 -0.57 30.48 2.15
C THR A 143 0.54 31.38 2.70
N GLN A 144 0.41 32.67 2.39
CA GLN A 144 1.29 33.76 2.84
C GLN A 144 1.37 33.92 4.38
N ASP A 145 0.85 32.95 5.15
CA ASP A 145 0.85 33.01 6.63
C ASP A 145 2.11 32.44 7.30
N SER A 146 3.06 31.92 6.53
CA SER A 146 4.30 31.41 7.11
C SER A 146 5.46 32.43 7.16
N ALA A 147 5.26 33.66 6.64
CA ALA A 147 6.33 34.64 6.58
C ALA A 147 6.57 35.37 7.93
N PHE A 148 5.75 35.14 8.95
CA PHE A 148 5.84 35.89 10.24
C PHE A 148 5.67 34.99 11.48
N LYS A 149 6.13 33.72 11.44
CA LYS A 149 6.33 32.98 12.68
C LYS A 149 7.81 32.72 12.90
N ASP A 150 8.43 33.71 13.52
CA ASP A 150 9.70 33.58 14.23
C ASP A 150 9.52 32.62 15.42
N THR A 151 9.64 31.36 15.16
CA THR A 151 10.14 30.38 16.10
C THR A 151 11.00 29.43 15.29
N ALA A 152 12.30 29.46 15.56
CA ALA A 152 13.32 28.63 14.94
C ALA A 152 13.11 27.16 15.33
N SER A 153 12.01 26.55 14.84
CA SER A 153 11.86 25.10 14.95
C SER A 153 12.62 24.45 13.79
N GLU A 154 13.57 23.59 14.11
CA GLU A 154 14.30 22.84 13.10
C GLU A 154 13.35 21.83 12.40
N GLU A 155 13.39 21.79 11.07
CA GLU A 155 12.66 20.79 10.30
C GLU A 155 13.46 19.49 10.26
N LEU A 156 12.89 18.40 10.77
CA LEU A 156 13.45 17.07 10.62
C LEU A 156 12.82 16.41 9.39
N ASN A 157 13.58 16.39 8.30
CA ASN A 157 13.16 15.75 7.07
C ASN A 157 13.23 14.22 7.18
N ILE A 158 12.17 13.52 6.77
CA ILE A 158 12.04 12.07 6.90
C ILE A 158 11.61 11.47 5.57
N ILE A 159 12.25 10.37 5.19
CA ILE A 159 11.85 9.51 4.08
C ILE A 159 11.45 8.16 4.68
N VAL A 160 10.26 7.68 4.35
CA VAL A 160 9.73 6.40 4.85
C VAL A 160 9.62 5.41 3.70
N LYS A 161 10.18 4.21 3.90
CA LYS A 161 9.98 3.04 3.06
C LYS A 161 9.38 1.91 3.89
N SER A 162 8.37 1.24 3.36
CA SER A 162 7.68 0.13 4.05
C SER A 162 7.38 -1.02 3.10
N ASP A 163 6.96 -2.13 3.65
CA ASP A 163 6.53 -3.32 2.89
C ASP A 163 5.18 -3.11 2.21
N VAL A 164 4.26 -2.44 2.90
CA VAL A 164 2.88 -2.21 2.43
C VAL A 164 2.44 -0.76 2.67
N HIS A 165 1.42 -0.31 1.95
CA HIS A 165 0.86 1.04 2.09
C HIS A 165 0.29 1.31 3.48
N GLY A 166 -0.36 0.32 4.10
CA GLY A 166 -0.94 0.47 5.44
C GLY A 166 0.12 0.80 6.50
N SER A 167 1.26 0.10 6.47
CA SER A 167 2.40 0.38 7.36
C SER A 167 2.96 1.80 7.14
N SER A 168 3.11 2.19 5.88
CA SER A 168 3.58 3.53 5.50
C SER A 168 2.65 4.63 6.02
N GLU A 169 1.35 4.45 5.88
CA GLU A 169 0.34 5.40 6.33
C GLU A 169 0.26 5.48 7.87
N ALA A 170 0.34 4.33 8.55
CA ALA A 170 0.37 4.27 10.00
C ALA A 170 1.60 5.03 10.57
N ILE A 171 2.78 4.82 9.99
CA ILE A 171 4.01 5.54 10.39
C ILE A 171 3.86 7.03 10.13
N LYS A 172 3.34 7.43 8.97
CA LYS A 172 3.08 8.83 8.63
C LYS A 172 2.15 9.49 9.64
N ASN A 173 1.06 8.81 10.01
CA ASN A 173 0.11 9.31 11.00
C ASN A 173 0.75 9.41 12.39
N ALA A 174 1.55 8.42 12.79
CA ALA A 174 2.26 8.43 14.06
C ALA A 174 3.28 9.60 14.13
N ILE A 175 4.07 9.80 13.06
CA ILE A 175 5.03 10.90 12.98
C ILE A 175 4.33 12.26 13.03
N ASN A 176 3.21 12.43 12.34
CA ASN A 176 2.46 13.69 12.33
C ASN A 176 1.79 14.00 13.68
N GLN A 177 1.59 13.00 14.54
CA GLN A 177 1.07 13.18 15.90
C GLN A 177 2.15 13.61 16.92
N ILE A 178 3.43 13.46 16.58
CA ILE A 178 4.52 13.88 17.43
C ILE A 178 4.55 15.41 17.46
N LYS A 179 4.29 15.97 18.64
CA LYS A 179 4.39 17.41 18.90
C LYS A 179 5.64 17.67 19.70
N HIS A 180 6.55 18.44 19.14
CA HIS A 180 7.75 18.90 19.82
C HIS A 180 7.95 20.38 19.54
N ASP A 181 8.32 21.17 20.55
CA ASP A 181 8.38 22.63 20.44
C ASP A 181 9.56 23.09 19.58
N GLU A 182 10.66 22.36 19.56
CA GLU A 182 11.90 22.73 18.88
C GLU A 182 12.07 22.06 17.51
N VAL A 183 11.44 20.87 17.29
CA VAL A 183 11.63 20.09 16.07
C VAL A 183 10.29 19.73 15.44
N LYS A 184 10.15 20.02 14.15
CA LYS A 184 8.97 19.63 13.37
C LYS A 184 9.32 18.52 12.38
N PRO A 185 8.76 17.31 12.53
CA PRO A 185 8.94 16.25 11.55
C PRO A 185 8.22 16.60 10.25
N LYS A 186 8.92 16.39 9.12
CA LYS A 186 8.40 16.63 7.77
C LYS A 186 8.67 15.42 6.90
N ILE A 187 7.62 14.73 6.49
CA ILE A 187 7.74 13.58 5.61
C ILE A 187 7.85 14.06 4.17
N LEU A 188 9.02 13.86 3.55
CA LEU A 188 9.29 14.23 2.17
C LEU A 188 8.81 13.18 1.18
N LEU A 189 9.01 11.90 1.52
CA LEU A 189 8.61 10.77 0.69
C LEU A 189 8.12 9.63 1.58
N SER A 190 7.03 9.00 1.17
CA SER A 190 6.48 7.80 1.78
C SER A 190 6.11 6.84 0.66
N ASP A 191 6.83 5.72 0.56
CA ASP A 191 6.72 4.79 -0.57
C ASP A 191 6.92 3.34 -0.12
N ILE A 192 6.65 2.38 -1.00
CA ILE A 192 6.70 0.95 -0.73
C ILE A 192 7.89 0.30 -1.42
N GLY A 193 8.39 -0.75 -0.79
CA GLY A 193 9.47 -1.57 -1.31
C GLY A 193 10.81 -1.30 -0.65
N MET A 194 11.85 -2.00 -1.12
CA MET A 194 13.19 -1.90 -0.55
C MET A 194 13.78 -0.50 -0.74
N VAL A 195 14.69 -0.14 0.16
CA VAL A 195 15.47 1.10 0.01
C VAL A 195 16.48 0.94 -1.12
N THR A 196 16.46 1.89 -2.04
CA THR A 196 17.35 1.94 -3.21
C THR A 196 18.42 3.02 -3.09
N GLU A 197 19.43 3.02 -3.97
CA GLU A 197 20.42 4.09 -4.02
C GLU A 197 19.80 5.47 -4.31
N THR A 198 18.71 5.50 -5.05
CA THR A 198 17.99 6.75 -5.36
C THR A 198 17.40 7.37 -4.11
N ASP A 199 16.85 6.54 -3.21
CA ASP A 199 16.30 7.00 -1.92
C ASP A 199 17.41 7.58 -1.03
N VAL A 200 18.60 6.93 -1.02
CA VAL A 200 19.79 7.43 -0.31
C VAL A 200 20.26 8.76 -0.88
N THR A 201 20.27 8.90 -2.21
CA THR A 201 20.65 10.17 -2.87
C THR A 201 19.67 11.28 -2.52
N LEU A 202 18.37 10.99 -2.51
CA LEU A 202 17.32 11.94 -2.10
C LEU A 202 17.50 12.34 -0.62
N ALA A 203 17.75 11.37 0.26
CA ALA A 203 18.02 11.62 1.67
C ALA A 203 19.22 12.55 1.88
N LYS A 204 20.30 12.33 1.13
CA LYS A 204 21.46 13.22 1.16
C LYS A 204 21.12 14.64 0.71
N ALA A 205 20.45 14.78 -0.43
CA ALA A 205 20.11 16.07 -1.02
C ALA A 205 19.17 16.90 -0.13
N SER A 206 18.31 16.24 0.65
CA SER A 206 17.33 16.88 1.52
C SER A 206 17.70 16.87 3.01
N ASN A 207 18.88 16.39 3.36
CA ASN A 207 19.33 16.18 4.74
C ASN A 207 18.27 15.42 5.57
N ALA A 208 17.76 14.32 5.02
CA ALA A 208 16.67 13.56 5.59
C ALA A 208 17.15 12.27 6.28
N VAL A 209 16.42 11.86 7.32
CA VAL A 209 16.53 10.55 7.93
C VAL A 209 15.72 9.55 7.11
N LEU A 210 16.30 8.38 6.84
CA LEU A 210 15.68 7.31 6.08
C LEU A 210 15.18 6.22 7.03
N ILE A 211 13.87 5.97 7.02
CA ILE A 211 13.22 4.95 7.84
C ILE A 211 12.73 3.82 6.93
N ALA A 212 13.25 2.63 7.14
CA ALA A 212 12.86 1.42 6.43
C ALA A 212 12.13 0.47 7.39
N PHE A 213 10.82 0.37 7.26
CA PHE A 213 9.98 -0.44 8.12
C PHE A 213 9.64 -1.76 7.43
N ASN A 214 10.04 -2.86 8.05
CA ASN A 214 9.83 -4.23 7.56
C ASN A 214 10.35 -4.47 6.12
N VAL A 215 11.33 -3.67 5.71
CA VAL A 215 12.02 -3.80 4.41
C VAL A 215 13.52 -3.68 4.60
N LYS A 216 14.27 -4.47 3.84
CA LYS A 216 15.73 -4.43 3.87
C LYS A 216 16.25 -3.45 2.81
N PRO A 217 17.29 -2.68 3.10
CA PRO A 217 17.96 -1.89 2.07
C PRO A 217 18.70 -2.81 1.08
N SER A 218 18.82 -2.39 -0.17
CA SER A 218 19.70 -3.08 -1.12
C SER A 218 21.15 -2.99 -0.64
N LYS A 219 22.00 -3.93 -1.06
CA LYS A 219 23.42 -3.94 -0.67
C LYS A 219 24.13 -2.64 -1.09
N GLU A 220 23.79 -2.13 -2.25
CA GLU A 220 24.29 -0.89 -2.82
C GLU A 220 23.81 0.32 -2.01
N ALA A 221 22.52 0.35 -1.65
CA ALA A 221 21.94 1.41 -0.82
C ALA A 221 22.58 1.47 0.58
N LYS A 222 22.78 0.30 1.21
CA LYS A 222 23.42 0.23 2.54
C LYS A 222 24.83 0.78 2.48
N LYS A 223 25.65 0.30 1.53
CA LYS A 223 27.04 0.78 1.33
C LYS A 223 27.09 2.29 1.06
N ARG A 224 26.18 2.80 0.25
CA ARG A 224 26.11 4.22 -0.08
C ARG A 224 25.67 5.06 1.11
N ALA A 225 24.70 4.61 1.90
CA ALA A 225 24.27 5.30 3.11
C ALA A 225 25.41 5.42 4.13
N GLU A 226 26.22 4.36 4.30
CA GLU A 226 27.41 4.38 5.14
C GLU A 226 28.49 5.36 4.65
N GLN A 227 28.78 5.36 3.33
CA GLN A 227 29.73 6.28 2.71
C GLN A 227 29.31 7.75 2.84
N GLU A 228 28.02 8.03 2.68
CA GLU A 228 27.47 9.38 2.71
C GLU A 228 27.05 9.81 4.13
N LYS A 229 27.24 8.94 5.13
CA LYS A 229 26.88 9.16 6.55
C LYS A 229 25.41 9.52 6.75
N ILE A 230 24.52 8.88 5.99
CA ILE A 230 23.09 9.08 6.10
C ILE A 230 22.54 8.20 7.22
N CYS A 231 21.68 8.79 8.05
CA CYS A 231 20.98 8.04 9.09
C CYS A 231 19.94 7.14 8.42
N LEU A 232 20.20 5.82 8.41
CA LEU A 232 19.31 4.78 7.91
C LEU A 232 18.85 3.93 9.08
N LEU A 233 17.58 4.08 9.46
CA LEU A 233 16.93 3.27 10.48
C LEU A 233 16.14 2.16 9.80
N TYR A 234 16.43 0.90 10.10
CA TYR A 234 15.67 -0.23 9.58
C TYR A 234 15.41 -1.25 10.69
N THR A 235 14.23 -1.89 10.62
CA THR A 235 13.91 -3.02 11.48
C THR A 235 14.56 -4.25 10.88
N SER A 236 15.61 -4.78 11.52
CA SER A 236 16.07 -6.15 11.25
C SER A 236 15.19 -7.10 12.04
N ASP A 237 14.71 -8.18 11.43
CA ASP A 237 14.28 -9.33 12.22
C ASP A 237 15.50 -9.80 13.01
N ALA A 238 15.42 -9.70 14.34
CA ALA A 238 16.51 -10.07 15.24
C ALA A 238 16.95 -11.55 15.14
N ALA A 239 16.31 -12.32 14.25
CA ALA A 239 16.60 -13.71 13.97
C ALA A 239 17.64 -13.93 12.85
N ASP A 240 18.03 -12.91 12.10
CA ASP A 240 18.88 -13.06 10.91
C ASP A 240 20.32 -12.53 11.07
N GLU A 241 20.71 -12.05 12.27
CA GLU A 241 22.13 -11.74 12.52
C GLU A 241 22.80 -12.98 13.17
N PRO A 242 23.72 -13.66 12.46
CA PRO A 242 24.60 -14.63 13.12
C PRO A 242 25.52 -13.87 14.08
N LEU A 243 25.48 -14.31 15.34
CA LEU A 243 26.41 -13.92 16.41
C LEU A 243 27.86 -14.25 16.00
#